data_813566e3151d27a971fca23dc4e4e05f
#
_entry.id   813566e3151d27a971fca23dc4e4e05f
#
_cell.length_a   1.000
_cell.length_b   1.000
_cell.length_c   1.000
_cell.angle_alpha   90.00
_cell.angle_beta   90.00
_cell.angle_gamma   90.00
#
_symmetry.space_group_name_H-M   'P 1'
#
loop_
_entity.id
_entity.type
_entity.pdbx_description
1 polymer ?
#
loop_
_entity_poly.entity_id
_entity_poly.type
_entity_poly.pdbx_seq_one_letter_code
_entity_poly.pdbx_strand_id
1 'polypeptide(L)'
;MKMISLEQELRGNSYPGRGIVIGRSADGTKAVAAYFIMGRSENSRNRVFVEEGQGIRTQAFDPSKLVDPSLIIYAPVRVLGNKTIVTNGDQTDTIYEGMDRQLTFEQSLRSREFEPDAPNYTPRISGVLHVEDGKFNYAMSILKSNNGNPDSCLRYTFAYENAAAGQGRFILSLIHI
;
A
#
# COMPACT_ATOMS: atom_id res chain seq x y z
N MET A 1 -19.67 10.40 1.09
CA MET A 1 -18.93 9.29 1.75
C MET A 1 -19.01 9.53 3.26
N LYS A 2 -19.36 8.51 4.05
CA LYS A 2 -19.46 8.62 5.52
C LYS A 2 -18.06 8.72 6.12
N MET A 3 -17.84 9.65 7.06
CA MET A 3 -16.62 9.67 7.88
C MET A 3 -16.71 8.55 8.92
N ILE A 4 -15.62 7.79 9.05
CA ILE A 4 -15.49 6.71 10.03
C ILE A 4 -14.23 6.92 10.86
N SER A 5 -14.20 6.36 12.06
CA SER A 5 -13.00 6.31 12.88
C SER A 5 -12.15 5.12 12.46
N LEU A 6 -10.94 5.37 11.94
CA LEU A 6 -10.00 4.31 11.59
C LEU A 6 -9.69 3.41 12.79
N GLU A 7 -9.58 3.99 13.98
CA GLU A 7 -9.36 3.24 15.21
C GLU A 7 -10.49 2.22 15.48
N GLN A 8 -11.75 2.65 15.33
CA GLN A 8 -12.90 1.77 15.55
C GLN A 8 -12.95 0.64 14.52
N GLU A 9 -12.69 0.95 13.24
CA GLU A 9 -12.64 -0.05 12.18
C GLU A 9 -11.55 -1.10 12.40
N LEU A 10 -10.36 -0.69 12.83
CA LEU A 10 -9.25 -1.61 13.08
C LEU A 10 -9.46 -2.42 14.37
N ARG A 11 -10.00 -1.83 15.43
CA ARG A 11 -10.31 -2.56 16.68
C ARG A 11 -11.39 -3.62 16.48
N GLY A 12 -12.36 -3.35 15.63
CA GLY A 12 -13.44 -4.30 15.31
C GLY A 12 -13.06 -5.43 14.36
N ASN A 13 -11.85 -5.38 13.78
CA ASN A 13 -11.39 -6.33 12.79
C ASN A 13 -10.23 -7.18 13.34
N SER A 14 -10.48 -8.46 13.58
CA SER A 14 -9.47 -9.41 14.11
C SER A 14 -8.32 -9.66 13.12
N TYR A 15 -8.52 -9.41 11.82
CA TYR A 15 -7.52 -9.56 10.79
C TYR A 15 -7.63 -8.47 9.72
N PRO A 16 -7.10 -7.26 9.96
CA PRO A 16 -7.14 -6.16 8.99
C PRO A 16 -6.23 -6.37 7.76
N GLY A 17 -5.41 -7.39 7.76
CA GLY A 17 -4.49 -7.70 6.66
C GLY A 17 -3.38 -6.65 6.53
N ARG A 18 -3.22 -6.09 5.34
CA ARG A 18 -2.31 -4.96 5.07
C ARG A 18 -3.14 -3.73 4.73
N GLY A 19 -2.71 -2.57 5.22
CA GLY A 19 -3.44 -1.33 4.99
C GLY A 19 -2.54 -0.14 4.72
N ILE A 20 -3.05 0.76 3.89
CA ILE A 20 -2.44 2.05 3.57
C ILE A 20 -3.40 3.15 4.01
N VAL A 21 -2.88 4.15 4.69
CA VAL A 21 -3.59 5.38 5.05
C VAL A 21 -2.84 6.55 4.45
N ILE A 22 -3.53 7.43 3.73
CA ILE A 22 -2.98 8.69 3.24
C ILE A 22 -3.93 9.82 3.62
N GLY A 23 -3.38 10.91 4.16
CA GLY A 23 -4.18 12.04 4.59
C GLY A 23 -3.36 13.20 5.11
N ARG A 24 -4.03 14.07 5.87
CA ARG A 24 -3.44 15.26 6.48
C ARG A 24 -3.44 15.13 8.00
N SER A 25 -2.33 15.52 8.63
CA SER A 25 -2.22 15.54 10.09
C SER A 25 -3.31 16.40 10.77
N ALA A 26 -3.58 16.14 12.05
CA ALA A 26 -4.63 16.83 12.79
C ALA A 26 -4.38 18.34 12.89
N ASP A 27 -3.12 18.76 12.98
CA ASP A 27 -2.70 20.17 12.98
C ASP A 27 -2.68 20.79 11.56
N GLY A 28 -2.93 19.99 10.52
CA GLY A 28 -2.94 20.43 9.13
C GLY A 28 -1.58 20.74 8.52
N THR A 29 -0.48 20.48 9.23
CA THR A 29 0.87 20.91 8.80
C THR A 29 1.62 19.88 7.96
N LYS A 30 1.20 18.59 7.99
CA LYS A 30 1.89 17.48 7.33
C LYS A 30 0.96 16.69 6.43
N ALA A 31 1.45 16.30 5.26
CA ALA A 31 0.93 15.18 4.51
C ALA A 31 1.46 13.88 5.14
N VAL A 32 0.61 12.88 5.32
CA VAL A 32 0.93 11.66 6.04
C VAL A 32 0.61 10.46 5.17
N ALA A 33 1.56 9.54 5.04
CA ALA A 33 1.32 8.19 4.55
C ALA A 33 1.72 7.20 5.65
N ALA A 34 0.86 6.22 5.91
CA ALA A 34 1.13 5.14 6.85
C ALA A 34 0.82 3.79 6.21
N TYR A 35 1.64 2.82 6.51
CA TYR A 35 1.47 1.44 6.09
C TYR A 35 1.56 0.51 7.29
N PHE A 36 0.66 -0.43 7.39
CA PHE A 36 0.69 -1.47 8.40
C PHE A 36 0.50 -2.86 7.78
N ILE A 37 1.01 -3.86 8.48
CA ILE A 37 1.06 -5.24 8.04
C ILE A 37 0.62 -6.18 9.17
N MET A 38 -0.26 -7.13 8.83
CA MET A 38 -0.57 -8.28 9.67
C MET A 38 -0.44 -9.56 8.84
N GLY A 39 0.58 -10.37 9.14
CA GLY A 39 0.83 -11.63 8.43
C GLY A 39 -0.04 -12.78 8.97
N ARG A 40 -0.54 -13.65 8.10
CA ARG A 40 -1.29 -14.86 8.48
C ARG A 40 -0.37 -16.02 8.90
N SER A 41 0.62 -16.33 8.07
CA SER A 41 1.56 -17.43 8.31
C SER A 41 2.74 -16.99 9.18
N GLU A 42 3.45 -17.94 9.76
CA GLU A 42 4.69 -17.70 10.49
C GLU A 42 5.72 -16.99 9.60
N ASN A 43 5.92 -17.47 8.36
CA ASN A 43 6.80 -16.85 7.38
C ASN A 43 6.40 -15.38 7.12
N SER A 44 5.11 -15.09 6.92
CA SER A 44 4.64 -13.72 6.67
C SER A 44 4.73 -12.79 7.89
N ARG A 45 4.79 -13.32 9.10
CA ARG A 45 5.02 -12.55 10.34
C ARG A 45 6.48 -12.32 10.66
N ASN A 46 7.38 -13.09 10.04
CA ASN A 46 8.82 -13.01 10.25
C ASN A 46 9.45 -11.85 9.50
N ARG A 47 8.99 -10.61 9.77
CA ARG A 47 9.53 -9.40 9.14
C ARG A 47 9.41 -8.16 10.00
N VAL A 48 10.33 -7.24 9.78
CA VAL A 48 10.38 -5.89 10.38
C VAL A 48 10.55 -4.87 9.28
N PHE A 49 10.24 -3.62 9.59
CA PHE A 49 10.55 -2.47 8.75
C PHE A 49 11.95 -1.94 9.10
N VAL A 50 12.73 -1.65 8.07
CA VAL A 50 14.02 -0.99 8.18
C VAL A 50 14.07 0.21 7.23
N GLU A 51 14.81 1.25 7.60
CA GLU A 51 15.05 2.39 6.74
C GLU A 51 15.96 1.99 5.56
N GLU A 52 15.64 2.48 4.37
CA GLU A 52 16.43 2.32 3.15
C GLU A 52 16.44 3.64 2.37
N GLY A 53 17.49 4.42 2.56
CA GLY A 53 17.57 5.78 2.02
C GLY A 53 16.45 6.67 2.55
N GLN A 54 15.63 7.24 1.65
CA GLN A 54 14.43 8.00 2.02
C GLN A 54 13.18 7.13 2.13
N GLY A 55 13.31 5.82 1.94
CA GLY A 55 12.20 4.87 1.94
C GLY A 55 12.27 3.88 3.10
N ILE A 56 11.47 2.83 2.97
CA ILE A 56 11.38 1.74 3.94
C ILE A 56 11.43 0.42 3.19
N ARG A 57 12.12 -0.57 3.74
CA ARG A 57 12.14 -1.95 3.27
C ARG A 57 11.68 -2.90 4.35
N THR A 58 11.08 -4.02 3.96
CA THR A 58 10.89 -5.16 4.86
C THR A 58 12.16 -6.01 4.90
N GLN A 59 12.45 -6.56 6.07
CA GLN A 59 13.57 -7.47 6.31
C GLN A 59 13.09 -8.63 7.18
N ALA A 60 13.67 -9.82 7.02
CA ALA A 60 13.39 -10.92 7.93
C ALA A 60 13.80 -10.54 9.36
N PHE A 61 12.90 -10.77 10.33
CA PHE A 61 13.24 -10.62 11.75
C PHE A 61 14.24 -11.68 12.18
N ASP A 62 14.00 -12.93 11.78
CA ASP A 62 14.91 -14.07 11.97
C ASP A 62 15.24 -14.66 10.59
N PRO A 63 16.45 -14.39 10.04
CA PRO A 63 16.86 -14.89 8.73
C PRO A 63 16.85 -16.41 8.64
N SER A 64 17.08 -17.12 9.74
CA SER A 64 17.12 -18.59 9.76
C SER A 64 15.74 -19.22 9.50
N LYS A 65 14.66 -18.46 9.70
CA LYS A 65 13.26 -18.86 9.50
C LYS A 65 12.66 -18.37 8.17
N LEU A 66 13.47 -17.71 7.34
CA LEU A 66 13.01 -17.22 6.04
C LEU A 66 12.90 -18.37 5.06
N VAL A 67 11.68 -18.77 4.71
CA VAL A 67 11.42 -19.86 3.77
C VAL A 67 11.34 -19.35 2.33
N ASP A 68 10.49 -18.34 2.08
CA ASP A 68 10.29 -17.73 0.76
C ASP A 68 10.22 -16.21 0.90
N PRO A 69 11.20 -15.47 0.36
CA PRO A 69 11.21 -14.02 0.44
C PRO A 69 10.26 -13.33 -0.57
N SER A 70 9.80 -14.02 -1.60
CA SER A 70 9.23 -13.40 -2.82
C SER A 70 8.03 -12.48 -2.58
N LEU A 71 7.17 -12.81 -1.60
CA LEU A 71 5.98 -12.01 -1.26
C LEU A 71 6.10 -11.25 0.07
N ILE A 72 7.24 -11.37 0.75
CA ILE A 72 7.40 -10.78 2.08
C ILE A 72 8.55 -9.77 2.19
N ILE A 73 9.56 -9.87 1.32
CA ILE A 73 10.70 -8.95 1.28
C ILE A 73 10.55 -8.02 0.07
N TYR A 74 10.28 -6.76 0.33
CA TYR A 74 10.08 -5.70 -0.67
C TYR A 74 10.26 -4.32 -0.01
N ALA A 75 10.29 -3.27 -0.80
CA ALA A 75 10.27 -1.89 -0.30
C ALA A 75 8.81 -1.38 -0.27
N PRO A 76 8.11 -1.36 0.90
CA PRO A 76 6.75 -0.83 0.96
C PRO A 76 6.67 0.67 0.72
N VAL A 77 7.77 1.40 0.92
CA VAL A 77 7.82 2.85 0.71
C VAL A 77 9.05 3.22 -0.10
N ARG A 78 8.86 3.96 -1.19
CA ARG A 78 9.92 4.63 -1.96
C ARG A 78 9.57 6.10 -2.20
N VAL A 79 10.59 6.93 -2.29
CA VAL A 79 10.46 8.36 -2.60
C VAL A 79 11.06 8.64 -3.97
N LEU A 80 10.31 9.32 -4.83
CA LEU A 80 10.72 9.79 -6.15
C LEU A 80 10.48 11.30 -6.24
N GLY A 81 11.53 12.09 -6.03
CA GLY A 81 11.42 13.55 -5.97
C GLY A 81 10.43 13.98 -4.88
N ASN A 82 9.35 14.65 -5.27
CA ASN A 82 8.29 15.11 -4.38
C ASN A 82 7.13 14.10 -4.20
N LYS A 83 7.33 12.85 -4.61
CA LYS A 83 6.33 11.79 -4.53
C LYS A 83 6.75 10.71 -3.53
N THR A 84 5.82 10.31 -2.65
CA THR A 84 5.99 9.15 -1.78
C THR A 84 5.07 8.03 -2.28
N ILE A 85 5.66 6.93 -2.67
CA ILE A 85 4.96 5.73 -3.15
C ILE A 85 4.88 4.75 -1.99
N VAL A 86 3.68 4.21 -1.72
CA VAL A 86 3.46 3.23 -0.65
C VAL A 86 2.63 2.07 -1.18
N THR A 87 3.06 0.82 -0.92
CA THR A 87 2.34 -0.38 -1.37
C THR A 87 2.46 -1.54 -0.39
N ASN A 88 1.68 -2.59 -0.63
CA ASN A 88 1.73 -3.82 0.16
C ASN A 88 2.56 -4.95 -0.47
N GLY A 89 3.40 -4.65 -1.46
CA GLY A 89 4.20 -5.66 -2.15
C GLY A 89 5.26 -5.04 -3.08
N ASP A 90 5.86 -5.87 -3.91
CA ASP A 90 6.93 -5.52 -4.84
C ASP A 90 6.52 -4.57 -5.98
N GLN A 91 5.22 -4.32 -6.15
CA GLN A 91 4.75 -3.33 -7.13
C GLN A 91 5.20 -1.89 -6.82
N THR A 92 5.78 -1.63 -5.64
CA THR A 92 6.41 -0.33 -5.35
C THR A 92 7.48 0.00 -6.37
N ASP A 93 8.32 -0.98 -6.70
CA ASP A 93 9.40 -0.82 -7.67
C ASP A 93 8.85 -0.58 -9.07
N THR A 94 7.80 -1.31 -9.44
CA THR A 94 7.10 -1.11 -10.73
C THR A 94 6.53 0.31 -10.85
N ILE A 95 5.93 0.84 -9.78
CA ILE A 95 5.40 2.21 -9.79
C ILE A 95 6.55 3.22 -9.85
N TYR A 96 7.59 3.03 -9.02
CA TYR A 96 8.76 3.89 -8.98
C TYR A 96 9.41 4.00 -10.37
N GLU A 97 9.75 2.89 -10.99
CA GLU A 97 10.37 2.84 -12.31
C GLU A 97 9.47 3.40 -13.41
N GLY A 98 8.17 3.10 -13.36
CA GLY A 98 7.20 3.62 -14.32
C GLY A 98 7.09 5.14 -14.23
N MET A 99 6.95 5.69 -13.02
CA MET A 99 6.85 7.13 -12.81
C MET A 99 8.17 7.87 -13.09
N ASP A 100 9.32 7.25 -12.85
CA ASP A 100 10.63 7.78 -13.25
C ASP A 100 10.74 7.91 -14.76
N ARG A 101 10.12 7.00 -15.52
CA ARG A 101 9.97 7.03 -16.98
C ARG A 101 8.78 7.88 -17.46
N GLN A 102 8.25 8.76 -16.61
CA GLN A 102 7.14 9.68 -16.93
C GLN A 102 5.77 9.02 -17.18
N LEU A 103 5.58 7.76 -16.81
CA LEU A 103 4.25 7.16 -16.79
C LEU A 103 3.44 7.69 -15.61
N THR A 104 2.12 7.72 -15.76
CA THR A 104 1.23 8.00 -14.64
C THR A 104 1.23 6.84 -13.63
N PHE A 105 0.76 7.08 -12.41
CA PHE A 105 0.57 6.06 -11.38
C PHE A 105 -0.25 4.87 -11.89
N GLU A 106 -1.36 5.15 -12.57
CA GLU A 106 -2.23 4.11 -13.15
C GLU A 106 -1.56 3.34 -14.29
N GLN A 107 -0.86 4.06 -15.20
CA GLN A 107 -0.13 3.42 -16.29
C GLN A 107 0.97 2.50 -15.79
N SER A 108 1.69 2.90 -14.72
CA SER A 108 2.74 2.10 -14.09
C SER A 108 2.20 0.77 -13.54
N LEU A 109 0.94 0.74 -13.10
CA LEU A 109 0.30 -0.47 -12.55
C LEU A 109 -0.30 -1.40 -13.61
N ARG A 110 -0.29 -1.05 -14.90
CA ARG A 110 -0.94 -1.87 -15.94
C ARG A 110 -0.35 -3.26 -16.12
N SER A 111 0.93 -3.43 -15.85
CA SER A 111 1.63 -4.73 -15.90
C SER A 111 1.44 -5.58 -14.64
N ARG A 112 0.75 -5.08 -13.63
CA ARG A 112 0.57 -5.78 -12.33
C ARG A 112 -0.87 -6.22 -12.15
N GLU A 113 -1.05 -7.29 -11.40
CA GLU A 113 -2.33 -7.83 -10.98
C GLU A 113 -2.31 -8.04 -9.47
N PHE A 114 -3.27 -8.75 -8.89
CA PHE A 114 -3.24 -9.24 -7.51
C PHE A 114 -2.06 -10.19 -7.26
N GLU A 115 -1.80 -10.58 -6.02
CA GLU A 115 -0.72 -11.52 -5.70
C GLU A 115 -1.05 -12.94 -6.21
N PRO A 116 -0.04 -13.69 -6.72
CA PRO A 116 -0.24 -15.05 -7.25
C PRO A 116 -0.27 -16.08 -6.11
N ASP A 117 -0.97 -15.78 -5.02
CA ASP A 117 -1.05 -16.59 -3.79
C ASP A 117 -2.35 -17.40 -3.70
N ALA A 118 -2.66 -18.19 -4.73
CA ALA A 118 -3.86 -19.04 -4.74
C ALA A 118 -4.02 -19.81 -3.41
N PRO A 119 -5.24 -19.99 -2.92
CA PRO A 119 -6.53 -19.53 -3.46
C PRO A 119 -6.89 -18.09 -3.06
N ASN A 120 -6.02 -17.37 -2.37
CA ASN A 120 -6.34 -16.07 -1.76
C ASN A 120 -6.40 -14.93 -2.79
N TYR A 121 -5.49 -14.95 -3.78
CA TYR A 121 -5.33 -13.86 -4.74
C TYR A 121 -5.34 -12.50 -4.05
N THR A 122 -4.44 -12.36 -3.08
CA THR A 122 -4.39 -11.20 -2.18
C THR A 122 -4.34 -9.90 -2.99
N PRO A 123 -5.24 -8.94 -2.73
CA PRO A 123 -5.25 -7.68 -3.45
C PRO A 123 -3.95 -6.90 -3.27
N ARG A 124 -3.42 -6.37 -4.37
CA ARG A 124 -2.35 -5.39 -4.32
C ARG A 124 -2.97 -4.02 -4.10
N ILE A 125 -2.59 -3.37 -3.02
CA ILE A 125 -2.98 -2.01 -2.69
C ILE A 125 -1.77 -1.09 -2.83
N SER A 126 -2.00 0.09 -3.37
CA SER A 126 -0.95 1.05 -3.65
C SER A 126 -1.45 2.47 -3.38
N GLY A 127 -0.55 3.36 -3.02
CA GLY A 127 -0.81 4.77 -2.90
C GLY A 127 0.38 5.60 -3.40
N VAL A 128 0.11 6.76 -3.93
CA VAL A 128 1.09 7.79 -4.23
C VAL A 128 0.64 9.11 -3.64
N LEU A 129 1.49 9.71 -2.83
CA LEU A 129 1.34 11.03 -2.24
C LEU A 129 2.27 11.99 -2.96
N HIS A 130 1.75 13.07 -3.50
CA HIS A 130 2.50 14.11 -4.19
C HIS A 130 2.40 15.42 -3.41
N VAL A 131 3.53 15.99 -3.02
CA VAL A 131 3.62 17.25 -2.27
C VAL A 131 4.33 18.29 -3.11
N GLU A 132 3.68 19.43 -3.35
CA GLU A 132 4.20 20.53 -4.13
C GLU A 132 3.64 21.85 -3.61
N ASP A 133 4.51 22.84 -3.40
CA ASP A 133 4.14 24.21 -2.95
C ASP A 133 3.20 24.25 -1.74
N GLY A 134 3.46 23.42 -0.73
CA GLY A 134 2.67 23.34 0.49
C GLY A 134 1.29 22.71 0.32
N LYS A 135 0.96 22.26 -0.87
CA LYS A 135 -0.26 21.49 -1.18
C LYS A 135 0.10 20.02 -1.39
N PHE A 136 -0.88 19.15 -1.21
CA PHE A 136 -0.70 17.75 -1.58
C PHE A 136 -1.97 17.19 -2.22
N ASN A 137 -1.74 16.29 -3.12
CA ASN A 137 -2.75 15.38 -3.64
C ASN A 137 -2.25 13.93 -3.50
N TYR A 138 -3.14 13.00 -3.63
CA TYR A 138 -2.78 11.58 -3.60
C TYR A 138 -3.74 10.73 -4.40
N ALA A 139 -3.25 9.59 -4.85
CA ALA A 139 -4.07 8.57 -5.47
C ALA A 139 -3.86 7.24 -4.75
N MET A 140 -4.90 6.41 -4.73
CA MET A 140 -4.88 5.06 -4.19
C MET A 140 -5.43 4.08 -5.21
N SER A 141 -4.85 2.88 -5.27
CA SER A 141 -5.27 1.84 -6.21
C SER A 141 -5.42 0.50 -5.51
N ILE A 142 -6.37 -0.29 -6.00
CA ILE A 142 -6.52 -1.70 -5.65
C ILE A 142 -6.63 -2.54 -6.92
N LEU A 143 -5.79 -3.58 -6.98
CA LEU A 143 -5.83 -4.63 -7.99
C LEU A 143 -6.28 -5.90 -7.29
N LYS A 144 -7.42 -6.46 -7.68
CA LYS A 144 -8.00 -7.64 -7.02
C LYS A 144 -8.58 -8.61 -8.04
N SER A 145 -8.62 -9.88 -7.68
CA SER A 145 -9.31 -10.88 -8.50
C SER A 145 -10.80 -10.60 -8.59
N ASN A 146 -11.40 -10.91 -9.72
CA ASN A 146 -12.84 -10.84 -9.91
C ASN A 146 -13.49 -12.11 -9.33
N ASN A 147 -13.94 -12.02 -8.07
CA ASN A 147 -14.55 -13.14 -7.33
C ASN A 147 -13.67 -14.42 -7.31
N GLY A 148 -12.36 -14.26 -7.12
CA GLY A 148 -11.42 -15.39 -7.07
C GLY A 148 -11.02 -15.95 -8.44
N ASN A 149 -11.46 -15.34 -9.56
CA ASN A 149 -11.05 -15.76 -10.89
C ASN A 149 -9.57 -15.34 -11.13
N PRO A 150 -8.64 -16.30 -11.38
CA PRO A 150 -7.23 -16.01 -11.63
C PRO A 150 -6.98 -15.25 -12.93
N ASP A 151 -7.89 -15.35 -13.91
CA ASP A 151 -7.73 -14.76 -15.24
C ASP A 151 -8.38 -13.38 -15.37
N SER A 152 -8.92 -12.82 -14.27
CA SER A 152 -9.66 -11.56 -14.28
C SER A 152 -9.26 -10.64 -13.14
N CYS A 153 -8.58 -9.55 -13.47
CA CYS A 153 -8.17 -8.53 -12.52
C CYS A 153 -9.06 -7.28 -12.59
N LEU A 154 -9.71 -6.96 -11.47
CA LEU A 154 -10.41 -5.69 -11.27
C LEU A 154 -9.39 -4.62 -10.84
N ARG A 155 -9.44 -3.45 -11.49
CA ARG A 155 -8.51 -2.34 -11.29
C ARG A 155 -9.28 -1.09 -10.91
N TYR A 156 -9.05 -0.60 -9.71
CA TYR A 156 -9.65 0.63 -9.22
C TYR A 156 -8.56 1.63 -8.87
N THR A 157 -8.77 2.88 -9.29
CA THR A 157 -7.92 4.01 -8.90
C THR A 157 -8.81 5.15 -8.43
N PHE A 158 -8.44 5.74 -7.28
CA PHE A 158 -9.14 6.85 -6.64
C PHE A 158 -8.15 7.99 -6.45
N ALA A 159 -8.49 9.16 -6.95
CA ALA A 159 -7.69 10.38 -6.79
C ALA A 159 -8.37 11.33 -5.79
N TYR A 160 -7.57 11.97 -4.97
CA TYR A 160 -8.02 12.88 -3.92
C TYR A 160 -7.14 14.13 -3.86
N GLU A 161 -7.77 15.25 -3.64
CA GLU A 161 -7.13 16.56 -3.51
C GLU A 161 -7.53 17.20 -2.19
N ASN A 162 -6.64 18.01 -1.61
CA ASN A 162 -6.91 18.92 -0.52
C ASN A 162 -7.67 18.30 0.67
N ALA A 163 -7.18 17.17 1.21
CA ALA A 163 -7.75 16.60 2.41
C ALA A 163 -7.78 17.64 3.56
N ALA A 164 -8.88 17.71 4.29
CA ALA A 164 -8.98 18.56 5.47
C ALA A 164 -8.07 18.06 6.59
N ALA A 165 -7.70 18.95 7.53
CA ALA A 165 -6.90 18.59 8.70
C ALA A 165 -7.55 17.43 9.47
N GLY A 166 -6.76 16.44 9.87
CA GLY A 166 -7.21 15.23 10.54
C GLY A 166 -7.98 14.24 9.67
N GLN A 167 -8.04 14.46 8.36
CA GLN A 167 -8.77 13.57 7.44
C GLN A 167 -7.86 12.89 6.43
N GLY A 168 -8.26 11.71 6.01
CA GLY A 168 -7.59 10.93 4.99
C GLY A 168 -8.49 9.84 4.42
N ARG A 169 -7.85 8.96 3.67
CA ARG A 169 -8.46 7.74 3.13
C ARG A 169 -7.60 6.55 3.51
N PHE A 170 -8.24 5.41 3.70
CA PHE A 170 -7.52 4.16 3.87
C PHE A 170 -8.06 3.08 2.94
N ILE A 171 -7.20 2.13 2.64
CA ILE A 171 -7.49 0.98 1.80
C ILE A 171 -6.87 -0.26 2.46
N LEU A 172 -7.61 -1.35 2.49
CA LEU A 172 -7.20 -2.62 3.08
C LEU A 172 -7.11 -3.71 2.02
N SER A 173 -6.13 -4.60 2.15
CA SER A 173 -6.02 -5.81 1.31
C SER A 173 -6.84 -6.98 1.90
N LEU A 174 -8.05 -6.70 2.39
CA LEU A 174 -8.93 -7.73 2.91
C LEU A 174 -9.33 -8.72 1.82
N ILE A 175 -9.23 -10.01 2.17
CA ILE A 175 -9.80 -11.11 1.41
C ILE A 175 -11.09 -11.47 2.15
N HIS A 176 -12.21 -11.44 1.44
CA HIS A 176 -13.43 -12.07 1.96
C HIS A 176 -13.22 -13.58 1.91
N ILE A 177 -13.06 -14.16 3.09
CA ILE A 177 -13.08 -15.61 3.28
C ILE A 177 -14.53 -16.02 3.46
#